data_763851862e1c59574a41e23c5a56f913
#
_entry.id   763851862e1c59574a41e23c5a56f913
#
_cell.length_a   1.000
_cell.length_b   1.000
_cell.length_c   1.000
_cell.angle_alpha   90.00
_cell.angle_beta   90.00
_cell.angle_gamma   90.00
#
_symmetry.space_group_name_H-M   'P 1'
#
loop_
_entity.id
_entity.type
_entity.pdbx_description
1 polymer ?
#
loop_
_entity_poly.entity_id
_entity_poly.type
_entity_poly.pdbx_seq_one_letter_code
_entity_poly.pdbx_strand_id
1 'polypeptide(L)'
;MRYRPMATPAFTRRWFPAGPTPEALARAPVVVFDRKDDLQHRYLSAQAGSGAAPPVTYVPAAADFLVAVTLGLGWGMVPELQAREVPAELVDLDPAAAVDVVLYWQQWRLRSATLDRVREAVLAAAGRALDRPAGSGR
;
A
#
# COMPACT_ATOMS: atom_id res chain seq x y z
N MET A 1 -2.79 8.44 -3.65
CA MET A 1 -1.85 7.32 -3.88
C MET A 1 -2.63 6.04 -3.74
N ARG A 2 -2.53 5.15 -4.72
CA ARG A 2 -3.27 3.87 -4.74
C ARG A 2 -2.43 2.76 -4.16
N TYR A 3 -3.02 2.01 -3.24
CA TYR A 3 -2.44 0.83 -2.61
C TYR A 3 -3.18 -0.43 -3.06
N ARG A 4 -2.44 -1.54 -3.24
CA ARG A 4 -3.00 -2.84 -3.58
C ARG A 4 -2.47 -3.94 -2.66
N PRO A 5 -3.29 -4.97 -2.41
CA PRO A 5 -2.81 -6.16 -1.69
C PRO A 5 -1.86 -6.94 -2.60
N MET A 6 -0.58 -6.98 -2.26
CA MET A 6 0.45 -7.61 -3.10
C MET A 6 1.28 -8.61 -2.32
N ALA A 7 1.78 -9.62 -3.03
CA ALA A 7 2.71 -10.62 -2.54
C ALA A 7 3.60 -11.13 -3.68
N THR A 8 4.64 -11.90 -3.34
CA THR A 8 5.44 -12.60 -4.36
C THR A 8 4.66 -13.74 -4.99
N PRO A 9 4.99 -14.17 -6.24
CA PRO A 9 4.38 -15.33 -6.88
C PRO A 9 4.50 -16.61 -6.04
N ALA A 10 5.65 -16.81 -5.38
CA ALA A 10 5.86 -17.98 -4.51
C ALA A 10 4.94 -17.96 -3.29
N PHE A 11 4.78 -16.79 -2.66
CA PHE A 11 3.86 -16.60 -1.54
C PHE A 11 2.41 -16.84 -1.98
N THR A 12 2.02 -16.28 -3.12
CA THR A 12 0.66 -16.44 -3.69
C THR A 12 0.33 -17.90 -3.96
N ARG A 13 1.23 -18.66 -4.58
CA ARG A 13 1.03 -20.11 -4.81
C ARG A 13 0.85 -20.89 -3.50
N ARG A 14 1.58 -20.53 -2.46
CA ARG A 14 1.54 -21.22 -1.16
C ARG A 14 0.27 -20.91 -0.37
N TRP A 15 -0.11 -19.64 -0.28
CA TRP A 15 -1.14 -19.16 0.63
C TRP A 15 -2.48 -18.89 -0.04
N PHE A 16 -2.47 -18.59 -1.34
CA PHE A 16 -3.64 -18.18 -2.13
C PHE A 16 -3.83 -19.03 -3.40
N PRO A 17 -3.77 -20.37 -3.33
CA PRO A 17 -3.88 -21.21 -4.52
C PRO A 17 -5.25 -21.10 -5.22
N ALA A 18 -6.29 -20.70 -4.49
CA ALA A 18 -7.64 -20.45 -4.99
C ALA A 18 -8.01 -18.94 -4.94
N GLY A 19 -7.01 -18.05 -4.86
CA GLY A 19 -7.23 -16.64 -4.65
C GLY A 19 -7.34 -16.24 -3.17
N PRO A 20 -7.54 -14.92 -2.87
CA PRO A 20 -7.59 -14.39 -1.52
C PRO A 20 -8.95 -14.66 -0.85
N THR A 21 -9.28 -15.94 -0.64
CA THR A 21 -10.52 -16.32 0.06
C THR A 21 -10.47 -15.88 1.53
N PRO A 22 -11.62 -15.71 2.21
CA PRO A 22 -11.66 -15.34 3.63
C PRO A 22 -10.81 -16.26 4.51
N GLU A 23 -10.84 -17.56 4.28
CA GLU A 23 -10.09 -18.56 5.02
C GLU A 23 -8.57 -18.45 4.77
N ALA A 24 -8.18 -18.17 3.53
CA ALA A 24 -6.78 -17.98 3.16
C ALA A 24 -6.23 -16.68 3.78
N LEU A 25 -6.98 -15.59 3.70
CA LEU A 25 -6.61 -14.30 4.31
C LEU A 25 -6.50 -14.36 5.83
N ALA A 26 -7.35 -15.16 6.51
CA ALA A 26 -7.29 -15.33 7.96
C ALA A 26 -6.04 -16.10 8.42
N ARG A 27 -5.29 -16.76 7.52
CA ARG A 27 -4.15 -17.62 7.83
C ARG A 27 -2.84 -17.15 7.22
N ALA A 28 -2.89 -16.45 6.10
CA ALA A 28 -1.70 -16.00 5.39
C ALA A 28 -1.00 -14.86 6.16
N PRO A 29 0.31 -14.95 6.44
CA PRO A 29 1.06 -13.89 7.10
C PRO A 29 0.92 -12.55 6.38
N VAL A 30 0.79 -11.47 7.16
CA VAL A 30 0.66 -10.11 6.65
C VAL A 30 1.78 -9.21 7.19
N VAL A 31 2.33 -8.38 6.32
CA VAL A 31 3.26 -7.30 6.68
C VAL A 31 2.46 -6.02 6.86
N VAL A 32 2.65 -5.36 7.99
CA VAL A 32 1.97 -4.11 8.37
C VAL A 32 3.03 -3.06 8.69
N PHE A 33 2.83 -1.82 8.27
CA PHE A 33 3.81 -0.77 8.53
C PHE A 33 3.97 -0.52 10.03
N ASP A 34 2.90 -0.14 10.69
CA ASP A 34 2.88 0.04 12.15
C ASP A 34 1.47 -0.23 12.71
N ARG A 35 1.32 -0.02 14.03
CA ARG A 35 0.03 -0.26 14.71
C ARG A 35 -1.06 0.77 14.38
N LYS A 36 -0.71 1.88 13.72
CA LYS A 36 -1.64 2.95 13.30
C LYS A 36 -2.05 2.79 11.84
N ASP A 37 -1.31 1.96 11.08
CA ASP A 37 -1.64 1.62 9.71
C ASP A 37 -2.82 0.65 9.67
N ASP A 38 -3.96 1.11 9.20
CA ASP A 38 -5.20 0.35 9.13
C ASP A 38 -5.51 -0.21 7.74
N LEU A 39 -4.65 0.02 6.74
CA LEU A 39 -4.92 -0.38 5.35
C LEU A 39 -5.15 -1.89 5.24
N GLN A 40 -4.24 -2.71 5.79
CA GLN A 40 -4.37 -4.16 5.79
C GLN A 40 -5.58 -4.62 6.59
N HIS A 41 -5.83 -3.99 7.74
CA HIS A 41 -6.97 -4.31 8.59
C HIS A 41 -8.31 -4.02 7.89
N ARG A 42 -8.42 -2.90 7.20
CA ARG A 42 -9.61 -2.54 6.40
C ARG A 42 -9.86 -3.54 5.28
N TYR A 43 -8.82 -3.92 4.55
CA TYR A 43 -8.93 -4.95 3.52
C TYR A 43 -9.33 -6.29 4.11
N LEU A 44 -8.67 -6.76 5.19
CA LEU A 44 -9.02 -8.01 5.87
C LEU A 44 -10.47 -8.01 6.37
N SER A 45 -10.90 -6.93 7.00
CA SER A 45 -12.28 -6.82 7.52
C SER A 45 -13.33 -6.85 6.40
N ALA A 46 -13.01 -6.24 5.25
CA ALA A 46 -13.90 -6.23 4.10
C ALA A 46 -14.00 -7.60 3.41
N GLN A 47 -12.90 -8.35 3.32
CA GLN A 47 -12.84 -9.60 2.57
C GLN A 47 -13.05 -10.85 3.43
N ALA A 48 -12.57 -10.84 4.68
CA ALA A 48 -12.58 -12.01 5.57
C ALA A 48 -13.39 -11.80 6.86
N GLY A 49 -13.99 -10.62 7.03
CA GLY A 49 -14.73 -10.25 8.23
C GLY A 49 -13.84 -9.79 9.38
N SER A 50 -14.45 -9.13 10.38
CA SER A 50 -13.75 -8.49 11.50
C SER A 50 -13.05 -9.46 12.47
N GLY A 51 -13.27 -10.76 12.34
CA GLY A 51 -12.63 -11.81 13.16
C GLY A 51 -11.35 -12.38 12.57
N ALA A 52 -10.95 -12.00 11.36
CA ALA A 52 -9.72 -12.49 10.75
C ALA A 52 -8.49 -11.93 11.49
N ALA A 53 -7.64 -12.83 12.00
CA ALA A 53 -6.44 -12.48 12.77
C ALA A 53 -5.22 -13.26 12.26
N PRO A 54 -4.73 -12.99 11.04
CA PRO A 54 -3.54 -13.64 10.51
C PRO A 54 -2.29 -13.27 11.32
N PRO A 55 -1.20 -14.04 11.20
CA PRO A 55 0.10 -13.65 11.74
C PRO A 55 0.55 -12.30 11.16
N VAL A 56 0.93 -11.37 12.04
CA VAL A 56 1.32 -10.00 11.66
C VAL A 56 2.80 -9.77 11.93
N THR A 57 3.51 -9.23 10.92
CA THR A 57 4.88 -8.71 11.07
C THR A 57 4.86 -7.20 10.87
N TYR A 58 5.31 -6.45 11.88
CA TYR A 58 5.42 -4.98 11.81
C TYR A 58 6.78 -4.55 11.27
N VAL A 59 6.79 -3.73 10.24
CA VAL A 59 8.00 -3.17 9.61
C VAL A 59 7.84 -1.65 9.43
N PRO A 60 8.17 -0.84 10.47
CA PRO A 60 7.87 0.59 10.51
C PRO A 60 8.91 1.45 9.77
N ALA A 61 9.37 0.98 8.62
CA ALA A 61 10.25 1.70 7.71
C ALA A 61 9.80 1.42 6.28
N ALA A 62 9.50 2.46 5.50
CA ALA A 62 8.86 2.33 4.19
C ALA A 62 9.68 1.49 3.19
N ALA A 63 11.01 1.67 3.18
CA ALA A 63 11.89 0.88 2.31
C ALA A 63 11.92 -0.59 2.73
N ASP A 64 12.05 -0.87 4.04
CA ASP A 64 12.13 -2.22 4.58
C ASP A 64 10.78 -2.95 4.50
N PHE A 65 9.66 -2.22 4.57
CA PHE A 65 8.32 -2.79 4.36
C PHE A 65 8.23 -3.44 2.99
N LEU A 66 8.62 -2.71 1.94
CA LEU A 66 8.61 -3.24 0.58
C LEU A 66 9.57 -4.42 0.41
N VAL A 67 10.77 -4.34 1.01
CA VAL A 67 11.75 -5.45 1.04
C VAL A 67 11.14 -6.67 1.73
N ALA A 68 10.46 -6.53 2.86
CA ALA A 68 9.83 -7.64 3.57
C ALA A 68 8.78 -8.36 2.70
N VAL A 69 7.96 -7.60 1.96
CA VAL A 69 6.99 -8.16 1.00
C VAL A 69 7.70 -8.88 -0.15
N THR A 70 8.74 -8.29 -0.73
CA THR A 70 9.51 -8.89 -1.84
C THR A 70 10.30 -10.12 -1.44
N LEU A 71 10.68 -10.24 -0.16
CA LEU A 71 11.29 -11.46 0.40
C LEU A 71 10.26 -12.54 0.77
N GLY A 72 8.96 -12.24 0.62
CA GLY A 72 7.90 -13.21 0.88
C GLY A 72 7.62 -13.45 2.37
N LEU A 73 7.92 -12.50 3.27
CA LEU A 73 7.56 -12.59 4.68
C LEU A 73 6.04 -12.56 4.89
N GLY A 74 5.33 -11.91 3.99
CA GLY A 74 3.87 -11.80 4.02
C GLY A 74 3.37 -11.05 2.79
N TRP A 75 2.05 -10.99 2.64
CA TRP A 75 1.42 -10.03 1.75
C TRP A 75 1.29 -8.66 2.46
N GLY A 76 1.15 -7.57 1.70
CA GLY A 76 0.97 -6.24 2.27
C GLY A 76 0.25 -5.30 1.31
N MET A 77 -0.27 -4.18 1.84
CA MET A 77 -0.81 -3.09 1.02
C MET A 77 0.34 -2.25 0.49
N VAL A 78 0.70 -2.46 -0.78
CA VAL A 78 1.85 -1.83 -1.43
C VAL A 78 1.38 -0.69 -2.33
N PRO A 79 2.02 0.51 -2.27
CA PRO A 79 1.75 1.58 -3.22
C PRO A 79 2.09 1.14 -4.64
N GLU A 80 1.17 1.30 -5.60
CA GLU A 80 1.41 0.92 -7.01
C GLU A 80 2.68 1.56 -7.59
N LEU A 81 2.98 2.80 -7.22
CA LEU A 81 4.18 3.49 -7.68
C LEU A 81 5.45 2.77 -7.24
N GLN A 82 5.49 2.33 -5.98
CA GLN A 82 6.66 1.62 -5.44
C GLN A 82 6.77 0.20 -5.99
N ALA A 83 5.64 -0.48 -6.21
CA ALA A 83 5.64 -1.82 -6.80
C ALA A 83 6.27 -1.87 -8.20
N ARG A 84 6.17 -0.77 -8.97
CA ARG A 84 6.77 -0.67 -10.31
C ARG A 84 8.28 -0.46 -10.30
N GLU A 85 8.84 -0.01 -9.18
CA GLU A 85 10.26 0.34 -9.04
C GLU A 85 11.10 -0.81 -8.48
N VAL A 86 10.46 -1.85 -7.94
CA VAL A 86 11.21 -3.00 -7.42
C VAL A 86 11.54 -4.00 -8.51
N PRO A 87 12.76 -4.59 -8.49
CA PRO A 87 13.16 -5.61 -9.48
C PRO A 87 12.45 -6.95 -9.26
N ALA A 88 11.84 -7.14 -8.08
CA ALA A 88 11.10 -8.36 -7.75
C ALA A 88 9.68 -8.29 -8.30
N GLU A 89 9.22 -9.37 -8.90
CA GLU A 89 7.83 -9.49 -9.33
C GLU A 89 6.89 -9.56 -8.13
N LEU A 90 5.91 -8.65 -8.07
CA LEU A 90 4.81 -8.69 -7.12
C LEU A 90 3.50 -8.95 -7.87
N VAL A 91 2.69 -9.82 -7.31
CA VAL A 91 1.35 -10.16 -7.83
C VAL A 91 0.31 -9.39 -7.04
N ASP A 92 -0.60 -8.73 -7.76
CA ASP A 92 -1.81 -8.15 -7.19
C ASP A 92 -2.77 -9.30 -6.82
N LEU A 93 -3.07 -9.44 -5.54
CA LEU A 93 -3.91 -10.53 -5.03
C LEU A 93 -5.39 -10.31 -5.35
N ASP A 94 -5.81 -9.04 -5.44
CA ASP A 94 -7.20 -8.65 -5.66
C ASP A 94 -7.28 -7.31 -6.44
N PRO A 95 -7.29 -7.35 -7.77
CA PRO A 95 -7.35 -6.15 -8.60
C PRO A 95 -8.56 -5.24 -8.34
N ALA A 96 -9.65 -5.78 -7.78
CA ALA A 96 -10.84 -5.01 -7.44
C ALA A 96 -10.74 -4.24 -6.12
N ALA A 97 -9.77 -4.61 -5.25
CA ALA A 97 -9.68 -4.10 -3.87
C ALA A 97 -8.58 -3.03 -3.69
N ALA A 98 -8.43 -2.13 -4.63
CA ALA A 98 -7.52 -1.00 -4.45
C ALA A 98 -8.04 -0.03 -3.39
N VAL A 99 -7.11 0.50 -2.56
CA VAL A 99 -7.40 1.54 -1.57
C VAL A 99 -6.69 2.83 -1.97
N ASP A 100 -7.45 3.90 -2.17
CA ASP A 100 -6.90 5.22 -2.48
C ASP A 100 -6.69 6.02 -1.20
N VAL A 101 -5.45 6.45 -0.97
CA VAL A 101 -5.07 7.34 0.12
C VAL A 101 -4.79 8.73 -0.43
N VAL A 102 -5.51 9.72 0.06
CA VAL A 102 -5.32 11.13 -0.33
C VAL A 102 -4.07 11.66 0.36
N LEU A 103 -3.16 12.23 -0.42
CA LEU A 103 -1.96 12.89 0.09
C LEU A 103 -2.15 14.40 0.09
N TYR A 104 -1.68 15.05 1.16
CA TYR A 104 -1.76 16.48 1.34
C TYR A 104 -0.37 17.07 1.46
N TRP A 105 -0.09 18.14 0.71
CA TRP A 105 1.10 18.94 0.92
C TRP A 105 0.84 19.96 2.01
N GLN A 106 1.70 20.02 3.02
CA GLN A 106 1.67 21.01 4.09
C GLN A 106 3.01 21.73 4.15
N GLN A 107 2.98 23.06 4.24
CA GLN A 107 4.18 23.88 4.44
C GLN A 107 3.88 25.07 5.36
N TRP A 108 4.91 25.54 6.02
CA TRP A 108 4.82 26.78 6.78
C TRP A 108 4.52 27.97 5.87
N ARG A 109 3.75 28.93 6.36
CA ARG A 109 3.46 30.19 5.64
C ARG A 109 4.66 31.16 5.70
N LEU A 110 5.83 30.72 5.29
CA LEU A 110 7.03 31.54 5.16
C LEU A 110 7.13 32.07 3.74
N ARG A 111 7.44 33.39 3.61
CA ARG A 111 7.76 33.99 2.32
C ARG A 111 9.18 33.58 1.92
N SER A 112 9.29 32.59 1.04
CA SER A 112 10.57 32.09 0.53
C SER A 112 10.41 31.61 -0.91
N ALA A 113 11.08 32.29 -1.83
CA ALA A 113 11.08 31.89 -3.24
C ALA A 113 11.58 30.45 -3.45
N THR A 114 12.47 29.97 -2.59
CA THR A 114 12.96 28.59 -2.64
C THR A 114 11.87 27.59 -2.25
N LEU A 115 11.13 27.88 -1.16
CA LEU A 115 10.02 27.01 -0.73
C LEU A 115 8.89 26.98 -1.77
N ASP A 116 8.62 28.12 -2.41
CA ASP A 116 7.60 28.20 -3.46
C ASP A 116 7.99 27.33 -4.66
N ARG A 117 9.25 27.38 -5.11
CA ARG A 117 9.77 26.52 -6.18
C ARG A 117 9.73 25.04 -5.83
N VAL A 118 10.09 24.67 -4.59
CA VAL A 118 9.99 23.28 -4.10
C VAL A 118 8.54 22.81 -4.12
N ARG A 119 7.63 23.64 -3.60
CA ARG A 119 6.18 23.35 -3.62
C ARG A 119 5.68 23.10 -5.04
N GLU A 120 6.01 24.00 -5.96
CA GLU A 120 5.58 23.87 -7.37
C GLU A 120 6.12 22.59 -8.01
N ALA A 121 7.39 22.27 -7.78
CA ALA A 121 8.02 21.04 -8.29
C ALA A 121 7.35 19.79 -7.73
N VAL A 122 7.08 19.75 -6.41
CA VAL A 122 6.41 18.60 -5.76
C VAL A 122 4.99 18.44 -6.27
N LEU A 123 4.20 19.53 -6.36
CA LEU A 123 2.83 19.47 -6.85
C LEU A 123 2.77 19.06 -8.33
N ALA A 124 3.71 19.54 -9.16
CA ALA A 124 3.81 19.13 -10.56
C ALA A 124 4.19 17.66 -10.70
N ALA A 125 5.13 17.14 -9.88
CA ALA A 125 5.50 15.73 -9.86
C ALA A 125 4.34 14.85 -9.38
N ALA A 126 3.66 15.24 -8.31
CA ALA A 126 2.49 14.56 -7.80
C ALA A 126 1.35 14.51 -8.84
N GLY A 127 1.11 15.62 -9.55
CA GLY A 127 0.10 15.66 -10.61
C GLY A 127 0.38 14.77 -11.82
N ARG A 128 1.65 14.36 -12.01
CA ARG A 128 2.03 13.40 -13.06
C ARG A 128 1.99 11.95 -12.57
N ALA A 129 2.33 11.73 -11.30
CA ALA A 129 2.54 10.39 -10.75
C ALA A 129 1.30 9.82 -10.03
N LEU A 130 0.44 10.69 -9.50
CA LEU A 130 -0.74 10.30 -8.73
C LEU A 130 -2.01 10.53 -9.54
N ASP A 131 -2.90 9.56 -9.53
CA ASP A 131 -4.25 9.75 -10.07
C ASP A 131 -4.96 10.85 -9.26
N ARG A 132 -5.70 11.74 -9.94
CA ARG A 132 -6.57 12.68 -9.26
C ARG A 132 -7.70 11.92 -8.59
N PRO A 133 -8.00 12.16 -7.29
CA PRO A 133 -9.18 11.57 -6.68
C PRO A 133 -10.41 12.04 -7.48
N ALA A 134 -11.26 11.09 -7.86
CA ALA A 134 -12.55 11.38 -8.47
C ALA A 134 -13.36 12.18 -7.43
N GLY A 135 -13.50 13.51 -7.62
CA GLY A 135 -14.38 14.33 -6.78
C GLY A 135 -13.76 15.52 -6.05
N SER A 136 -12.53 15.93 -6.26
CA SER A 136 -12.02 17.21 -5.72
C SER A 136 -12.35 18.39 -6.66
N GLY A 137 -13.61 18.58 -6.96
CA GLY A 137 -14.17 19.79 -7.54
C GLY A 137 -14.76 20.66 -6.42
N ARG A 138 -14.08 21.74 -6.11
CA ARG A 138 -14.35 22.96 -5.30
C ARG A 138 -13.71 23.00 -3.94
#